data_2ec6947a44257d09ec3ff4d0f16e3902
#
_entry.id   2ec6947a44257d09ec3ff4d0f16e3902
#
_cell.length_a   1.000
_cell.length_b   1.000
_cell.length_c   1.000
_cell.angle_alpha   90.00
_cell.angle_beta   90.00
_cell.angle_gamma   90.00
#
_symmetry.space_group_name_H-M   'P 1'
#
loop_
_entity.id
_entity.type
_entity.pdbx_description
1 polymer ?
#
loop_
_entity_poly.entity_id
_entity_poly.type
_entity_poly.pdbx_seq_one_letter_code
_entity_poly.pdbx_strand_id
1 'polypeptide(L)'
;TELLFPQNHLITSYCVGALLTGGVFAVPVKKKPKILVIPTGSELVDWRSFSIDNFKPGQVLETNSFVLGSLIENCGGVYSRHNMLMDDAAKIKQVVQEATKEDYQMILILGGSSAGSEDFAKRVILDLGQVFVHGVTIMPGKPVVIGTVEETPVFGIPGYPVSAIIAFEQFVRPLIHRMLGQPDDAGEAVPVEPTRKIASKLGVEEFLRVKLGQVGDRIVATPLPRGAGSI
;
A
#
# COMPACT_ATOMS: atom_id res chain seq x y z
N THR A 1 -25.27 -33.69 -7.87
CA THR A 1 -24.61 -32.75 -6.93
C THR A 1 -23.92 -31.70 -7.79
N GLU A 2 -24.35 -30.47 -7.70
CA GLU A 2 -23.77 -29.36 -8.42
C GLU A 2 -22.84 -28.56 -7.50
N LEU A 3 -21.75 -28.03 -8.05
CA LEU A 3 -20.84 -27.13 -7.36
C LEU A 3 -21.47 -25.73 -7.35
N LEU A 4 -21.77 -25.18 -6.16
CA LEU A 4 -22.29 -23.81 -6.06
C LEU A 4 -21.17 -22.78 -6.30
N PHE A 5 -20.07 -22.90 -5.58
CA PHE A 5 -18.93 -22.00 -5.68
C PHE A 5 -17.61 -22.78 -5.58
N PRO A 6 -16.57 -22.41 -6.33
CA PRO A 6 -15.25 -23.00 -6.17
C PRO A 6 -14.58 -22.50 -4.88
N GLN A 7 -13.49 -23.18 -4.50
CA GLN A 7 -12.62 -22.73 -3.42
C GLN A 7 -12.06 -21.33 -3.71
N ASN A 8 -11.91 -20.50 -2.68
CA ASN A 8 -11.46 -19.11 -2.74
C ASN A 8 -12.37 -18.16 -3.54
N HIS A 9 -13.62 -18.57 -3.80
CA HIS A 9 -14.61 -17.68 -4.38
C HIS A 9 -14.92 -16.51 -3.43
N LEU A 10 -14.95 -15.28 -3.95
CA LEU A 10 -15.35 -14.11 -3.16
C LEU A 10 -16.84 -14.17 -2.86
N ILE A 11 -17.20 -14.29 -1.59
CA ILE A 11 -18.60 -14.34 -1.14
C ILE A 11 -19.23 -12.95 -1.24
N THR A 12 -20.03 -12.74 -2.25
CA THR A 12 -20.84 -11.52 -2.45
C THR A 12 -22.23 -11.69 -1.83
N SER A 13 -23.03 -10.61 -1.79
CA SER A 13 -24.41 -10.66 -1.32
C SER A 13 -25.27 -11.68 -2.09
N TYR A 14 -25.03 -11.87 -3.38
CA TYR A 14 -25.72 -12.88 -4.21
C TYR A 14 -25.34 -14.31 -3.79
N CYS A 15 -24.05 -14.53 -3.45
CA CYS A 15 -23.59 -15.82 -2.99
C CYS A 15 -24.28 -16.23 -1.66
N VAL A 16 -24.51 -15.28 -0.76
CA VAL A 16 -25.24 -15.53 0.49
C VAL A 16 -26.65 -16.05 0.20
N GLY A 17 -27.38 -15.44 -0.73
CA GLY A 17 -28.71 -15.91 -1.15
C GLY A 17 -28.66 -17.32 -1.72
N ALA A 18 -27.70 -17.61 -2.63
CA ALA A 18 -27.56 -18.93 -3.24
C ALA A 18 -27.20 -20.01 -2.18
N LEU A 19 -26.30 -19.73 -1.24
CA LEU A 19 -25.92 -20.64 -0.16
C LEU A 19 -27.14 -20.98 0.72
N LEU A 20 -27.89 -19.96 1.15
CA LEU A 20 -29.10 -20.17 1.98
C LEU A 20 -30.14 -21.00 1.25
N THR A 21 -30.39 -20.72 -0.04
CA THR A 21 -31.32 -21.51 -0.85
C THR A 21 -30.86 -22.95 -1.04
N GLY A 22 -29.54 -23.16 -1.13
CA GLY A 22 -28.92 -24.49 -1.19
C GLY A 22 -28.84 -25.21 0.14
N GLY A 23 -29.34 -24.63 1.24
CA GLY A 23 -29.31 -25.21 2.58
C GLY A 23 -27.93 -25.15 3.25
N VAL A 24 -27.03 -24.31 2.79
CA VAL A 24 -25.69 -24.12 3.36
C VAL A 24 -25.71 -22.91 4.29
N PHE A 25 -25.68 -23.15 5.61
CA PHE A 25 -25.82 -22.09 6.63
C PHE A 25 -24.50 -21.66 7.27
N ALA A 26 -23.42 -22.38 6.99
CA ALA A 26 -22.07 -22.01 7.44
C ALA A 26 -21.02 -22.41 6.41
N VAL A 27 -20.09 -21.52 6.14
CA VAL A 27 -18.96 -21.77 5.24
C VAL A 27 -17.66 -21.29 5.90
N PRO A 28 -16.56 -22.05 5.80
CA PRO A 28 -15.26 -21.56 6.23
C PRO A 28 -14.78 -20.47 5.27
N VAL A 29 -14.32 -19.34 5.84
CA VAL A 29 -13.79 -18.21 5.07
C VAL A 29 -12.37 -17.89 5.51
N LYS A 30 -11.59 -17.26 4.63
CA LYS A 30 -10.28 -16.70 5.01
C LYS A 30 -10.48 -15.56 6.00
N LYS A 31 -9.67 -15.53 7.07
CA LYS A 31 -9.60 -14.39 7.98
C LYS A 31 -9.04 -13.18 7.22
N LYS A 32 -9.67 -12.02 7.39
CA LYS A 32 -9.16 -10.78 6.81
C LYS A 32 -7.82 -10.42 7.46
N PRO A 33 -6.75 -10.19 6.71
CA PRO A 33 -5.46 -9.81 7.29
C PRO A 33 -5.56 -8.43 7.95
N LYS A 34 -5.10 -8.34 9.20
CA LYS A 34 -5.02 -7.09 9.96
C LYS A 34 -3.65 -6.46 9.71
N ILE A 35 -3.64 -5.23 9.23
CA ILE A 35 -2.45 -4.55 8.77
C ILE A 35 -2.24 -3.30 9.62
N LEU A 36 -1.08 -3.21 10.29
CA LEU A 36 -0.69 -2.04 11.04
C LEU A 36 0.03 -1.05 10.12
N VAL A 37 -0.41 0.19 10.14
CA VAL A 37 0.25 1.30 9.43
C VAL A 37 0.83 2.25 10.46
N ILE A 38 2.14 2.47 10.39
CA ILE A 38 2.93 3.31 11.31
C ILE A 38 3.42 4.54 10.54
N PRO A 39 2.76 5.71 10.64
CA PRO A 39 3.25 6.93 10.02
C PRO A 39 4.46 7.45 10.78
N THR A 40 5.57 7.74 10.07
CA THR A 40 6.79 8.32 10.63
C THR A 40 7.22 9.56 9.86
N GLY A 41 7.75 10.54 10.57
CA GLY A 41 8.26 11.79 10.01
C GLY A 41 8.19 12.93 11.01
N SER A 42 9.30 13.63 11.18
CA SER A 42 9.38 14.77 12.10
C SER A 42 8.68 16.02 11.54
N GLU A 43 8.42 16.05 10.23
CA GLU A 43 7.70 17.10 9.52
C GLU A 43 6.18 16.91 9.55
N LEU A 44 5.70 15.73 9.96
CA LEU A 44 4.28 15.39 9.88
C LEU A 44 3.44 16.06 10.96
N VAL A 45 2.24 16.46 10.59
CA VAL A 45 1.22 17.03 11.49
C VAL A 45 -0.07 16.20 11.36
N ASP A 46 -0.64 15.82 12.50
CA ASP A 46 -1.95 15.17 12.52
C ASP A 46 -3.05 16.22 12.22
N TRP A 47 -3.97 15.87 11.34
CA TRP A 47 -5.09 16.75 10.97
C TRP A 47 -5.96 17.14 12.17
N ARG A 48 -6.02 16.32 13.22
CA ARG A 48 -6.79 16.61 14.44
C ARG A 48 -6.20 17.76 15.25
N SER A 49 -4.89 17.96 15.14
CA SER A 49 -4.18 19.08 15.79
C SER A 49 -3.84 20.21 14.82
N PHE A 50 -4.29 20.09 13.54
CA PHE A 50 -4.02 21.10 12.53
C PHE A 50 -4.78 22.41 12.80
N SER A 51 -4.04 23.51 12.75
CA SER A 51 -4.60 24.87 12.68
C SER A 51 -3.78 25.66 11.66
N ILE A 52 -4.45 26.40 10.80
CA ILE A 52 -3.80 27.23 9.77
C ILE A 52 -2.86 28.26 10.39
N ASP A 53 -3.21 28.77 11.58
CA ASP A 53 -2.44 29.81 12.28
C ASP A 53 -1.14 29.25 12.88
N ASN A 54 -1.08 27.93 13.14
CA ASN A 54 0.06 27.27 13.76
C ASN A 54 0.86 26.42 12.78
N PHE A 55 0.45 26.35 11.50
CA PHE A 55 1.12 25.54 10.49
C PHE A 55 2.39 26.23 10.00
N LYS A 56 3.52 25.58 10.21
CA LYS A 56 4.84 26.16 9.91
C LYS A 56 5.37 25.70 8.55
N PRO A 57 6.18 26.53 7.87
CA PRO A 57 6.91 26.09 6.67
C PRO A 57 7.71 24.82 6.95
N GLY A 58 7.63 23.85 6.03
CA GLY A 58 8.27 22.55 6.14
C GLY A 58 7.42 21.46 6.81
N GLN A 59 6.33 21.81 7.46
CA GLN A 59 5.36 20.84 7.95
C GLN A 59 4.48 20.31 6.83
N VAL A 60 4.04 19.05 6.97
CA VAL A 60 3.17 18.34 6.02
C VAL A 60 2.06 17.64 6.80
N LEU A 61 0.82 17.74 6.32
CA LEU A 61 -0.27 16.95 6.89
C LEU A 61 -0.06 15.46 6.57
N GLU A 62 -0.19 14.63 7.60
CA GLU A 62 -0.16 13.18 7.43
C GLU A 62 -1.46 12.70 6.80
N THR A 63 -1.38 12.30 5.54
CA THR A 63 -2.51 11.82 4.74
C THR A 63 -2.31 10.40 4.22
N ASN A 64 -1.05 9.93 4.14
CA ASN A 64 -0.72 8.66 3.52
C ASN A 64 -1.32 7.47 4.26
N SER A 65 -1.32 7.49 5.60
CA SER A 65 -1.90 6.39 6.38
C SER A 65 -3.40 6.22 6.12
N PHE A 66 -4.12 7.31 5.88
CA PHE A 66 -5.55 7.25 5.56
C PHE A 66 -5.81 6.74 4.15
N VAL A 67 -5.01 7.20 3.17
CA VAL A 67 -5.08 6.71 1.79
C VAL A 67 -4.77 5.22 1.74
N LEU A 68 -3.66 4.79 2.34
CA LEU A 68 -3.29 3.37 2.37
C LEU A 68 -4.28 2.55 3.20
N GLY A 69 -4.83 3.11 4.28
CA GLY A 69 -5.89 2.47 5.06
C GLY A 69 -7.11 2.14 4.21
N SER A 70 -7.59 3.11 3.44
CA SER A 70 -8.71 2.89 2.51
C SER A 70 -8.37 1.85 1.43
N LEU A 71 -7.15 1.86 0.89
CA LEU A 71 -6.70 0.86 -0.08
C LEU A 71 -6.64 -0.55 0.54
N ILE A 72 -6.16 -0.67 1.79
CA ILE A 72 -6.16 -1.94 2.54
C ILE A 72 -7.59 -2.49 2.68
N GLU A 73 -8.54 -1.66 3.07
CA GLU A 73 -9.94 -2.06 3.24
C GLU A 73 -10.58 -2.45 1.91
N ASN A 74 -10.30 -1.71 0.83
CA ASN A 74 -10.77 -2.04 -0.52
C ASN A 74 -10.22 -3.38 -1.02
N CYS A 75 -9.03 -3.79 -0.58
CA CYS A 75 -8.44 -5.09 -0.86
C CYS A 75 -8.96 -6.21 0.07
N GLY A 76 -9.87 -5.91 1.00
CA GLY A 76 -10.44 -6.88 1.94
C GLY A 76 -9.60 -7.09 3.21
N GLY A 77 -8.58 -6.29 3.47
CA GLY A 77 -7.83 -6.26 4.73
C GLY A 77 -8.57 -5.50 5.84
N VAL A 78 -7.99 -5.50 7.03
CA VAL A 78 -8.42 -4.69 8.18
C VAL A 78 -7.31 -3.71 8.50
N TYR A 79 -7.62 -2.44 8.37
CA TYR A 79 -6.70 -1.35 8.66
C TYR A 79 -6.61 -1.03 10.15
N SER A 80 -5.38 -0.85 10.64
CA SER A 80 -5.08 -0.34 11.97
C SER A 80 -3.99 0.73 11.84
N ARG A 81 -4.18 1.88 12.48
CA ARG A 81 -3.23 3.00 12.44
C ARG A 81 -2.58 3.19 13.80
N HIS A 82 -1.26 3.19 13.83
CA HIS A 82 -0.50 3.66 14.99
C HIS A 82 -0.50 5.19 15.06
N ASN A 83 -0.29 5.76 16.24
CA ASN A 83 0.00 7.17 16.36
C ASN A 83 1.26 7.53 15.58
N MET A 84 1.35 8.77 15.08
CA MET A 84 2.54 9.23 14.38
C MET A 84 3.77 9.12 15.28
N LEU A 85 4.88 8.67 14.70
CA LEU A 85 6.18 8.64 15.35
C LEU A 85 7.11 9.68 14.73
N MET A 86 7.96 10.24 15.56
CA MET A 86 9.08 11.03 15.05
C MET A 86 10.10 10.08 14.40
N ASP A 87 11.05 10.63 13.65
CA ASP A 87 12.19 9.92 13.05
C ASP A 87 13.17 9.41 14.13
N ASP A 88 12.71 8.44 14.89
CA ASP A 88 13.42 7.80 16.02
C ASP A 88 13.43 6.29 15.82
N ALA A 89 14.56 5.76 15.36
CA ALA A 89 14.72 4.34 15.09
C ALA A 89 14.41 3.45 16.30
N ALA A 90 14.73 3.90 17.52
CA ALA A 90 14.51 3.11 18.74
C ALA A 90 13.01 2.97 19.03
N LYS A 91 12.24 4.05 18.89
CA LYS A 91 10.79 4.04 19.08
C LYS A 91 10.09 3.23 18.00
N ILE A 92 10.49 3.41 16.73
CA ILE A 92 9.92 2.63 15.61
C ILE A 92 10.21 1.15 15.83
N LYS A 93 11.43 0.79 16.23
CA LYS A 93 11.83 -0.58 16.56
C LYS A 93 10.97 -1.18 17.66
N GLN A 94 10.75 -0.45 18.75
CA GLN A 94 9.90 -0.89 19.86
C GLN A 94 8.48 -1.18 19.38
N VAL A 95 7.86 -0.26 18.64
CA VAL A 95 6.50 -0.43 18.11
C VAL A 95 6.40 -1.63 17.18
N VAL A 96 7.37 -1.85 16.30
CA VAL A 96 7.42 -3.03 15.44
C VAL A 96 7.52 -4.31 16.24
N GLN A 97 8.41 -4.37 17.26
CA GLN A 97 8.54 -5.52 18.16
C GLN A 97 7.27 -5.84 18.96
N GLU A 98 6.54 -4.81 19.39
CA GLU A 98 5.26 -4.98 20.09
C GLU A 98 4.21 -5.51 19.13
N ALA A 99 4.15 -4.94 17.92
CA ALA A 99 3.18 -5.31 16.89
C ALA A 99 3.34 -6.77 16.38
N THR A 100 4.57 -7.31 16.33
CA THR A 100 4.78 -8.71 15.95
C THR A 100 4.26 -9.71 16.97
N LYS A 101 4.03 -9.28 18.21
CA LYS A 101 3.42 -10.11 19.28
C LYS A 101 1.90 -10.02 19.28
N GLU A 102 1.32 -9.07 18.54
CA GLU A 102 -0.10 -8.92 18.35
C GLU A 102 -0.59 -9.64 17.09
N ASP A 103 -1.89 -9.64 16.86
CA ASP A 103 -2.53 -10.32 15.72
C ASP A 103 -2.49 -9.44 14.45
N TYR A 104 -1.30 -8.95 14.07
CA TYR A 104 -1.07 -8.29 12.79
C TYR A 104 -0.39 -9.24 11.81
N GLN A 105 -0.95 -9.34 10.59
CA GLN A 105 -0.40 -10.15 9.52
C GLN A 105 0.55 -9.37 8.62
N MET A 106 0.66 -8.05 8.80
CA MET A 106 1.57 -7.19 8.04
C MET A 106 1.75 -5.84 8.75
N ILE A 107 2.93 -5.24 8.59
CA ILE A 107 3.27 -3.92 9.14
C ILE A 107 3.79 -3.03 8.00
N LEU A 108 3.25 -1.82 7.88
CA LEU A 108 3.70 -0.80 6.95
C LEU A 108 4.30 0.39 7.73
N ILE A 109 5.58 0.65 7.57
CA ILE A 109 6.27 1.83 8.10
C ILE A 109 6.24 2.89 7.01
N LEU A 110 5.54 4.01 7.22
CA LEU A 110 5.40 5.09 6.24
C LEU A 110 6.41 6.19 6.52
N GLY A 111 7.24 6.52 5.54
CA GLY A 111 8.31 7.52 5.67
C GLY A 111 9.65 6.86 6.01
N GLY A 112 10.64 7.67 6.37
CA GLY A 112 11.98 7.18 6.73
C GLY A 112 12.81 6.61 5.56
N SER A 113 12.26 6.54 4.36
CA SER A 113 12.91 6.06 3.13
C SER A 113 13.14 7.18 2.13
N SER A 114 13.39 8.40 2.59
CA SER A 114 13.74 9.51 1.71
C SER A 114 15.20 9.39 1.26
N ALA A 115 15.59 10.14 0.21
CA ALA A 115 16.98 10.23 -0.27
C ALA A 115 17.96 10.84 0.76
N GLY A 116 17.57 10.94 2.01
CA GLY A 116 18.39 11.34 3.16
C GLY A 116 19.23 10.18 3.69
N SER A 117 20.22 10.51 4.51
CA SER A 117 21.27 9.62 5.01
C SER A 117 20.79 8.48 5.95
N GLU A 118 19.55 8.43 6.35
CA GLU A 118 19.03 7.42 7.29
C GLU A 118 17.72 6.82 6.79
N ASP A 119 17.78 5.54 6.39
CA ASP A 119 16.61 4.71 6.11
C ASP A 119 16.22 3.97 7.38
N PHE A 120 15.38 4.61 8.20
CA PHE A 120 14.93 4.05 9.48
C PHE A 120 14.20 2.71 9.31
N ALA A 121 13.36 2.59 8.27
CA ALA A 121 12.63 1.36 8.04
C ALA A 121 13.58 0.19 7.76
N LYS A 122 14.58 0.38 6.88
CA LYS A 122 15.61 -0.62 6.61
C LYS A 122 16.35 -1.01 7.88
N ARG A 123 16.81 -0.03 8.66
CA ARG A 123 17.58 -0.28 9.88
C ARG A 123 16.77 -1.09 10.90
N VAL A 124 15.51 -0.71 11.13
CA VAL A 124 14.62 -1.42 12.06
C VAL A 124 14.38 -2.85 11.62
N ILE A 125 14.12 -3.08 10.32
CA ILE A 125 13.91 -4.43 9.78
C ILE A 125 15.19 -5.27 9.89
N LEU A 126 16.37 -4.71 9.60
CA LEU A 126 17.66 -5.42 9.76
C LEU A 126 17.99 -5.77 11.21
N ASP A 127 17.65 -4.88 12.13
CA ASP A 127 17.91 -5.09 13.56
C ASP A 127 17.00 -6.17 14.18
N LEU A 128 15.79 -6.38 13.63
CA LEU A 128 14.77 -7.26 14.21
C LEU A 128 14.54 -8.55 13.42
N GLY A 129 14.95 -8.57 12.15
CA GLY A 129 14.63 -9.66 11.24
C GLY A 129 15.50 -9.65 9.99
N GLN A 130 14.88 -9.76 8.82
CA GLN A 130 15.58 -9.88 7.54
C GLN A 130 15.01 -8.92 6.49
N VAL A 131 15.88 -8.21 5.80
CA VAL A 131 15.54 -7.41 4.61
C VAL A 131 15.77 -8.27 3.35
N PHE A 132 14.73 -8.41 2.53
CA PHE A 132 14.80 -9.11 1.24
C PHE A 132 15.08 -8.16 0.09
N VAL A 133 14.46 -6.95 0.13
CA VAL A 133 14.57 -5.95 -0.92
C VAL A 133 14.81 -4.58 -0.29
N HIS A 134 15.80 -3.85 -0.83
CA HIS A 134 16.05 -2.46 -0.49
C HIS A 134 16.19 -1.65 -1.78
N GLY A 135 15.09 -1.02 -2.15
CA GLY A 135 14.96 -0.30 -3.42
C GLY A 135 14.68 -1.19 -4.61
N VAL A 136 13.87 -0.69 -5.51
CA VAL A 136 13.44 -1.35 -6.75
C VAL A 136 13.58 -0.40 -7.94
N THR A 137 13.65 -0.93 -9.16
CA THR A 137 13.83 -0.14 -10.38
C THR A 137 12.50 0.37 -10.94
N ILE A 138 11.65 0.93 -10.06
CA ILE A 138 10.39 1.57 -10.44
C ILE A 138 10.44 3.09 -10.20
N MET A 139 9.56 3.85 -10.85
CA MET A 139 9.42 5.29 -10.64
C MET A 139 7.97 5.74 -10.89
N PRO A 140 7.32 6.37 -9.88
CA PRO A 140 7.76 6.60 -8.49
C PRO A 140 7.71 5.33 -7.64
N GLY A 141 8.29 5.35 -6.41
CA GLY A 141 8.24 4.20 -5.49
C GLY A 141 9.59 3.49 -5.30
N LYS A 142 10.66 3.98 -5.96
CA LYS A 142 12.00 3.36 -5.90
C LYS A 142 12.48 2.94 -4.49
N PRO A 143 12.36 3.77 -3.42
CA PRO A 143 12.99 3.47 -2.13
C PRO A 143 12.15 2.55 -1.22
N VAL A 144 11.35 1.65 -1.77
CA VAL A 144 10.63 0.65 -0.97
C VAL A 144 11.59 -0.32 -0.30
N VAL A 145 11.28 -0.70 0.94
CA VAL A 145 11.99 -1.76 1.68
C VAL A 145 11.00 -2.89 1.94
N ILE A 146 11.42 -4.13 1.71
CA ILE A 146 10.60 -5.32 1.95
C ILE A 146 11.39 -6.29 2.79
N GLY A 147 10.81 -6.76 3.88
CA GLY A 147 11.44 -7.72 4.76
C GLY A 147 10.45 -8.42 5.68
N THR A 148 10.97 -9.12 6.67
CA THR A 148 10.20 -9.74 7.74
C THR A 148 10.83 -9.44 9.09
N VAL A 149 9.97 -9.36 10.10
CA VAL A 149 10.37 -9.41 11.51
C VAL A 149 9.62 -10.59 12.11
N GLU A 150 10.37 -11.57 12.64
CA GLU A 150 9.83 -12.90 12.92
C GLU A 150 9.18 -13.47 11.65
N GLU A 151 7.89 -13.80 11.69
CA GLU A 151 7.13 -14.29 10.52
C GLU A 151 6.25 -13.21 9.89
N THR A 152 6.27 -11.98 10.42
CA THR A 152 5.42 -10.88 9.96
C THR A 152 6.10 -10.10 8.84
N PRO A 153 5.50 -9.98 7.65
CA PRO A 153 5.96 -9.11 6.59
C PRO A 153 5.97 -7.65 7.04
N VAL A 154 7.09 -6.95 6.80
CA VAL A 154 7.26 -5.54 7.14
C VAL A 154 7.72 -4.78 5.89
N PHE A 155 7.01 -3.70 5.58
CA PHE A 155 7.31 -2.83 4.44
C PHE A 155 7.71 -1.44 4.92
N GLY A 156 8.82 -0.93 4.39
CA GLY A 156 9.14 0.50 4.41
C GLY A 156 8.56 1.16 3.16
N ILE A 157 7.56 1.99 3.35
CA ILE A 157 6.83 2.66 2.26
C ILE A 157 7.30 4.10 2.13
N PRO A 158 7.61 4.59 0.90
CA PRO A 158 8.04 5.96 0.68
C PRO A 158 7.06 7.01 1.22
N GLY A 159 7.58 8.13 1.77
CA GLY A 159 6.75 9.21 2.33
C GLY A 159 6.00 10.05 1.30
N TYR A 160 6.43 10.10 0.04
CA TYR A 160 5.70 10.83 -1.01
C TYR A 160 4.40 10.11 -1.41
N PRO A 161 3.24 10.80 -1.46
CA PRO A 161 1.93 10.17 -1.62
C PRO A 161 1.81 9.25 -2.84
N VAL A 162 2.21 9.71 -4.03
CA VAL A 162 2.14 8.88 -5.25
C VAL A 162 3.09 7.69 -5.18
N SER A 163 4.28 7.88 -4.59
CA SER A 163 5.22 6.77 -4.36
C SER A 163 4.67 5.73 -3.40
N ALA A 164 3.97 6.17 -2.34
CA ALA A 164 3.33 5.29 -1.38
C ALA A 164 2.21 4.45 -2.02
N ILE A 165 1.37 5.08 -2.84
CA ILE A 165 0.30 4.39 -3.57
C ILE A 165 0.89 3.36 -4.54
N ILE A 166 1.89 3.73 -5.35
CA ILE A 166 2.51 2.79 -6.30
C ILE A 166 3.19 1.63 -5.56
N ALA A 167 3.92 1.91 -4.47
CA ALA A 167 4.52 0.85 -3.66
C ALA A 167 3.46 -0.09 -3.05
N PHE A 168 2.34 0.46 -2.59
CA PHE A 168 1.20 -0.34 -2.13
C PHE A 168 0.63 -1.23 -3.23
N GLU A 169 0.30 -0.65 -4.38
CA GLU A 169 -0.30 -1.37 -5.52
C GLU A 169 0.62 -2.49 -6.04
N GLN A 170 1.92 -2.28 -6.06
CA GLN A 170 2.87 -3.24 -6.62
C GLN A 170 3.29 -4.33 -5.62
N PHE A 171 3.29 -4.08 -4.31
CA PHE A 171 3.89 -5.01 -3.35
C PHE A 171 2.94 -5.41 -2.21
N VAL A 172 2.12 -4.49 -1.71
CA VAL A 172 1.25 -4.75 -0.56
C VAL A 172 -0.06 -5.40 -1.00
N ARG A 173 -0.74 -4.82 -2.01
CA ARG A 173 -1.99 -5.36 -2.55
C ARG A 173 -1.87 -6.82 -2.99
N PRO A 174 -0.87 -7.23 -3.80
CA PRO A 174 -0.72 -8.63 -4.20
C PRO A 174 -0.56 -9.59 -3.02
N LEU A 175 0.14 -9.16 -1.97
CA LEU A 175 0.30 -9.97 -0.77
C LEU A 175 -1.02 -10.10 0.01
N ILE A 176 -1.82 -9.04 0.12
CA ILE A 176 -3.17 -9.10 0.72
C ILE A 176 -4.06 -10.08 -0.05
N HIS A 177 -4.10 -9.99 -1.39
CA HIS A 177 -4.87 -10.91 -2.23
C HIS A 177 -4.42 -12.35 -2.05
N ARG A 178 -3.11 -12.60 -2.00
CA ARG A 178 -2.56 -13.93 -1.75
C ARG A 178 -2.95 -14.49 -0.38
N MET A 179 -2.94 -13.67 0.67
CA MET A 179 -3.41 -14.06 2.02
C MET A 179 -4.89 -14.45 2.01
N LEU A 180 -5.70 -13.76 1.21
CA LEU A 180 -7.12 -14.03 1.04
C LEU A 180 -7.42 -15.18 0.05
N GLY A 181 -6.40 -15.73 -0.61
CA GLY A 181 -6.56 -16.75 -1.65
C GLY A 181 -7.21 -16.21 -2.93
N GLN A 182 -7.16 -14.90 -3.13
CA GLN A 182 -7.66 -14.24 -4.33
C GLN A 182 -6.57 -14.22 -5.41
N PRO A 183 -6.93 -14.25 -6.70
CA PRO A 183 -5.98 -14.01 -7.77
C PRO A 183 -5.41 -12.59 -7.65
N ASP A 184 -4.15 -12.44 -8.03
CA ASP A 184 -3.56 -11.10 -8.19
C ASP A 184 -4.09 -10.52 -9.50
N ASP A 185 -5.26 -9.91 -9.41
CA ASP A 185 -5.89 -9.24 -10.55
C ASP A 185 -5.24 -7.87 -10.73
N ALA A 186 -4.22 -7.83 -11.56
CA ALA A 186 -3.56 -6.58 -11.96
C ALA A 186 -4.48 -5.66 -12.80
N GLY A 187 -5.72 -6.07 -13.01
CA GLY A 187 -6.66 -5.41 -13.90
C GLY A 187 -6.40 -5.74 -15.38
N GLU A 188 -7.38 -5.45 -16.20
CA GLU A 188 -7.27 -5.65 -17.64
C GLU A 188 -6.42 -4.53 -18.26
N ALA A 189 -5.31 -4.92 -18.91
CA ALA A 189 -4.48 -3.97 -19.64
C ALA A 189 -5.17 -3.55 -20.94
N VAL A 190 -5.43 -2.27 -21.09
CA VAL A 190 -6.03 -1.69 -22.30
C VAL A 190 -4.95 -0.94 -23.09
N PRO A 191 -4.76 -1.23 -24.39
CA PRO A 191 -3.84 -0.47 -25.23
C PRO A 191 -4.33 0.96 -25.42
N VAL A 192 -3.45 1.95 -25.24
CA VAL A 192 -3.77 3.37 -25.37
C VAL A 192 -2.71 4.09 -26.21
N GLU A 193 -3.12 5.14 -26.95
CA GLU A 193 -2.19 6.01 -27.66
C GLU A 193 -1.84 7.23 -26.80
N PRO A 194 -0.57 7.49 -26.52
CA PRO A 194 -0.19 8.69 -25.81
C PRO A 194 -0.40 9.95 -26.67
N THR A 195 -1.01 10.99 -26.13
CA THR A 195 -1.28 12.26 -26.83
C THR A 195 -0.01 13.06 -27.14
N ARG A 196 1.11 12.70 -26.55
CA ARG A 196 2.44 13.30 -26.78
C ARG A 196 3.53 12.28 -26.51
N LYS A 197 4.72 12.51 -27.05
CA LYS A 197 5.91 11.69 -26.78
C LYS A 197 6.22 11.67 -25.28
N ILE A 198 6.39 10.46 -24.74
CA ILE A 198 6.74 10.21 -23.35
C ILE A 198 8.18 9.70 -23.34
N ALA A 199 9.09 10.46 -22.73
CA ALA A 199 10.44 9.98 -22.47
C ALA A 199 10.45 9.15 -21.18
N SER A 200 11.09 7.98 -21.20
CA SER A 200 11.31 7.13 -20.04
C SER A 200 12.79 6.84 -19.87
N LYS A 201 13.22 6.53 -18.64
CA LYS A 201 14.61 6.17 -18.35
C LYS A 201 14.83 4.69 -18.64
N LEU A 202 15.96 4.36 -19.26
CA LEU A 202 16.35 2.96 -19.49
C LEU A 202 16.55 2.24 -18.15
N GLY A 203 16.09 1.00 -18.07
CA GLY A 203 16.23 0.13 -16.89
C GLY A 203 15.32 0.49 -15.71
N VAL A 204 14.31 1.35 -15.92
CA VAL A 204 13.35 1.73 -14.90
C VAL A 204 11.94 1.52 -15.45
N GLU A 205 11.09 0.82 -14.71
CA GLU A 205 9.68 0.75 -14.97
C GLU A 205 9.00 2.01 -14.44
N GLU A 206 8.34 2.77 -15.32
CA GLU A 206 7.77 4.07 -14.98
C GLU A 206 6.24 4.01 -14.96
N PHE A 207 5.65 4.30 -13.81
CA PHE A 207 4.21 4.40 -13.61
C PHE A 207 3.76 5.85 -13.84
N LEU A 208 3.04 6.07 -14.92
CA LEU A 208 2.53 7.39 -15.29
C LEU A 208 1.04 7.50 -15.01
N ARG A 209 0.67 8.55 -14.30
CA ARG A 209 -0.73 8.93 -14.20
C ARG A 209 -1.17 9.55 -15.50
N VAL A 210 -2.28 9.09 -16.03
CA VAL A 210 -2.83 9.56 -17.30
C VAL A 210 -4.31 9.89 -17.16
N LYS A 211 -4.77 10.82 -17.97
CA LYS A 211 -6.20 11.04 -18.20
C LYS A 211 -6.57 10.35 -19.51
N LEU A 212 -7.52 9.43 -19.45
CA LEU A 212 -8.03 8.73 -20.64
C LEU A 212 -9.10 9.56 -21.35
N GLY A 213 -9.11 9.48 -22.65
CA GLY A 213 -10.12 10.08 -23.51
C GLY A 213 -10.36 9.17 -24.71
N GLN A 214 -11.47 9.37 -25.41
CA GLN A 214 -11.79 8.65 -26.65
C GLN A 214 -11.80 9.61 -27.84
N VAL A 215 -11.14 9.24 -28.92
CA VAL A 215 -11.10 9.99 -30.19
C VAL A 215 -11.40 9.01 -31.31
N GLY A 216 -12.64 9.04 -31.83
CA GLY A 216 -13.14 8.00 -32.73
C GLY A 216 -13.08 6.63 -32.04
N ASP A 217 -12.44 5.67 -32.67
CA ASP A 217 -12.29 4.29 -32.17
C ASP A 217 -11.01 4.11 -31.32
N ARG A 218 -10.24 5.18 -31.06
CA ARG A 218 -8.97 5.11 -30.31
C ARG A 218 -9.14 5.63 -28.90
N ILE A 219 -8.54 4.90 -27.94
CA ILE A 219 -8.38 5.37 -26.57
C ILE A 219 -7.06 6.11 -26.50
N VAL A 220 -7.11 7.37 -26.09
CA VAL A 220 -5.92 8.24 -25.94
C VAL A 220 -5.60 8.50 -24.48
N ALA A 221 -4.31 8.58 -24.15
CA ALA A 221 -3.82 8.85 -22.80
C ALA A 221 -3.03 10.16 -22.77
N THR A 222 -3.50 11.12 -21.99
CA THR A 222 -2.78 12.37 -21.74
C THR A 222 -2.03 12.29 -20.42
N PRO A 223 -0.67 12.32 -20.45
CA PRO A 223 0.12 12.27 -19.24
C PRO A 223 -0.13 13.48 -18.33
N LEU A 224 -0.37 13.21 -17.04
CA LEU A 224 -0.42 14.21 -15.98
C LEU A 224 1.00 14.61 -15.54
N PRO A 225 1.16 15.73 -14.79
CA PRO A 225 2.47 16.12 -14.26
C PRO A 225 3.11 15.01 -13.42
N ARG A 226 4.43 14.85 -13.59
CA ARG A 226 5.23 13.80 -12.91
C ARG A 226 5.64 14.24 -11.51
N GLY A 227 4.69 14.59 -10.66
CA GLY A 227 4.96 14.92 -9.26
C GLY A 227 4.73 13.71 -8.36
N ALA A 228 5.72 13.33 -7.55
CA ALA A 228 5.55 12.27 -6.54
C ALA A 228 4.84 12.78 -5.28
N GLY A 229 4.84 14.09 -5.06
CA GLY A 229 4.29 14.75 -3.87
C GLY A 229 2.85 15.26 -3.99
N SER A 230 2.18 15.05 -5.12
CA SER A 230 0.79 15.48 -5.32
C SER A 230 -0.06 14.36 -5.93
N ILE A 231 -1.21 14.14 -5.35
CA ILE A 231 -2.23 13.22 -5.84
C ILE A 231 -3.08 13.92 -6.90
#